data_37db1c6c4fa9e67bc5a89c398d9c3c87
#
_entry.id   37db1c6c4fa9e67bc5a89c398d9c3c87
#
_cell.length_a   1.000
_cell.length_b   1.000
_cell.length_c   1.000
_cell.angle_alpha   90.00
_cell.angle_beta   90.00
_cell.angle_gamma   90.00
#
_symmetry.space_group_name_H-M   'P 1'
#
loop_
_entity.id
_entity.type
_entity.pdbx_description
1 polymer ?
#
loop_
_entity_poly.entity_id
_entity_poly.type
_entity_poly.pdbx_seq_one_letter_code
_entity_poly.pdbx_strand_id
1 'polypeptide(L)'
;MDKQIVTLYKNGNTLYIDPTSDSMLELLKPVLSFTERKCYFGYEAKERKQQGLSVLEVQEHTLMDIDHKQRIVTFYGFWQLLRKTLSKAGYEVQFRDLSPMDPKKLEPQWQNIKKYKLRANQKEFLDKVLANRCGRFDCPPGFGKSFMIGLVASLLPKTKIDVVTKRVSVLRDRIYPELCQMVGDVGIVGGTKNVRNKRVMCYTVGSLHHSPATADILIGDECHELSADKASGELARWQNSRNFGLSASHDLRWDGKDFRNLGMFGPVIFKVNYAQAQSASMVVPIKVQWTSVVMDQDPCMDAEDVKKKRQGIWCNEYRNRRIAEDAKRYDDDTQVLITVETIEHAFNLKKQLPNFTLVYMENGLSQMDRAHYARGGFCKADEPLMDLNRRQKLTQDFEKGILKKVICTTVWNVGVSFNSLAVLIRADGGGSPINDIQIPGRVSRISADKPYGQVHDYLDQFNYTFKTRAKNRCASYALNNWEQSFPSSGLQKEYNGKRI
;
A
#
# COMPACT_ATOMS: atom_id res chain seq x y z
N MET A 1 -45.07 17.46 9.28
CA MET A 1 -44.47 16.74 10.41
C MET A 1 -43.12 17.41 10.67
N ASP A 2 -42.94 17.93 11.87
CA ASP A 2 -41.66 18.53 12.26
C ASP A 2 -40.56 17.44 12.22
N LYS A 3 -39.46 17.73 11.55
CA LYS A 3 -38.34 16.79 11.49
C LYS A 3 -37.70 16.71 12.86
N GLN A 4 -37.45 15.50 13.33
CA GLN A 4 -36.70 15.29 14.56
C GLN A 4 -35.25 15.80 14.36
N ILE A 5 -34.81 16.68 15.27
CA ILE A 5 -33.46 17.27 15.23
C ILE A 5 -32.47 16.31 15.88
N VAL A 6 -31.35 16.08 15.20
CA VAL A 6 -30.21 15.33 15.71
C VAL A 6 -28.96 16.19 15.62
N THR A 7 -28.22 16.30 16.70
CA THR A 7 -26.98 17.07 16.73
C THR A 7 -25.77 16.16 16.73
N LEU A 8 -24.86 16.41 15.79
CA LEU A 8 -23.55 15.81 15.73
C LEU A 8 -22.58 16.74 16.45
N TYR A 9 -22.08 16.32 17.61
CA TYR A 9 -21.09 17.08 18.39
C TYR A 9 -19.71 16.54 18.07
N LYS A 10 -18.80 17.38 17.59
CA LYS A 10 -17.41 17.06 17.41
C LYS A 10 -16.60 17.52 18.62
N ASN A 11 -15.77 16.64 19.16
CA ASN A 11 -14.71 16.98 20.13
C ASN A 11 -13.42 16.29 19.74
N GLY A 12 -12.48 17.05 19.20
CA GLY A 12 -11.28 16.51 18.60
C GLY A 12 -11.60 15.64 17.37
N ASN A 13 -11.10 14.43 17.33
CA ASN A 13 -11.37 13.43 16.30
C ASN A 13 -12.48 12.43 16.69
N THR A 14 -13.22 12.75 17.74
CA THR A 14 -14.40 12.00 18.20
C THR A 14 -15.67 12.73 17.81
N LEU A 15 -16.69 11.98 17.43
CA LEU A 15 -18.02 12.46 17.08
C LEU A 15 -19.03 11.83 18.03
N TYR A 16 -19.92 12.66 18.59
CA TYR A 16 -21.03 12.27 19.43
C TYR A 16 -22.33 12.58 18.72
N ILE A 17 -23.33 11.70 18.85
CA ILE A 17 -24.66 11.84 18.24
C ILE A 17 -25.69 11.91 19.37
N ASP A 18 -26.52 12.95 19.36
CA ASP A 18 -27.49 13.22 20.41
C ASP A 18 -28.78 13.89 19.82
N PRO A 19 -29.99 13.50 20.22
CA PRO A 19 -30.31 12.38 21.11
C PRO A 19 -30.15 11.03 20.44
N THR A 20 -29.96 9.98 21.25
CA THR A 20 -29.92 8.59 20.82
C THR A 20 -31.24 7.90 21.15
N SER A 21 -31.75 7.11 20.20
CA SER A 21 -32.91 6.24 20.36
C SER A 21 -32.60 4.84 19.83
N ASP A 22 -33.36 3.84 20.22
CA ASP A 22 -33.19 2.47 19.74
C ASP A 22 -33.28 2.40 18.21
N SER A 23 -34.22 3.13 17.61
CA SER A 23 -34.39 3.22 16.15
C SER A 23 -33.13 3.85 15.47
N MET A 24 -32.47 4.78 16.13
CA MET A 24 -31.22 5.38 15.64
C MET A 24 -30.05 4.41 15.79
N LEU A 25 -29.99 3.65 16.87
CA LEU A 25 -28.96 2.59 17.03
C LEU A 25 -29.11 1.53 15.95
N GLU A 26 -30.35 1.07 15.69
CA GLU A 26 -30.60 0.12 14.59
C GLU A 26 -30.24 0.68 13.21
N LEU A 27 -30.54 1.97 12.97
CA LEU A 27 -30.16 2.65 11.72
C LEU A 27 -28.65 2.78 11.55
N LEU A 28 -27.92 3.14 12.61
CA LEU A 28 -26.50 3.50 12.50
C LEU A 28 -25.55 2.32 12.70
N LYS A 29 -25.94 1.27 13.42
CA LYS A 29 -25.12 0.09 13.63
C LYS A 29 -24.61 -0.53 12.32
N PRO A 30 -25.44 -0.84 11.31
CA PRO A 30 -24.94 -1.39 10.04
C PRO A 30 -24.08 -0.38 9.26
N VAL A 31 -24.31 0.92 9.44
CA VAL A 31 -23.54 1.99 8.76
C VAL A 31 -22.15 2.18 9.36
N LEU A 32 -21.99 1.89 10.65
CA LEU A 32 -20.73 2.01 11.40
C LEU A 32 -20.08 0.65 11.67
N SER A 33 -20.54 -0.41 11.01
CA SER A 33 -20.00 -1.76 11.10
C SER A 33 -19.30 -2.16 9.81
N PHE A 34 -18.37 -3.09 9.94
CA PHE A 34 -17.72 -3.75 8.81
C PHE A 34 -17.47 -5.21 9.13
N THR A 35 -17.38 -6.00 8.06
CA THR A 35 -17.09 -7.43 8.17
C THR A 35 -15.60 -7.65 8.00
N GLU A 36 -14.93 -8.12 9.06
CA GLU A 36 -13.55 -8.59 9.00
C GLU A 36 -13.50 -10.03 8.51
N ARG A 37 -12.59 -10.31 7.56
CA ARG A 37 -12.29 -11.65 7.09
C ARG A 37 -10.87 -12.00 7.48
N LYS A 38 -10.69 -13.12 8.20
CA LYS A 38 -9.38 -13.64 8.58
C LYS A 38 -9.22 -15.04 8.03
N CYS A 39 -8.19 -15.25 7.24
CA CYS A 39 -7.84 -16.57 6.72
C CYS A 39 -6.64 -17.11 7.47
N TYR A 40 -6.75 -18.35 7.94
CA TYR A 40 -5.69 -19.04 8.66
C TYR A 40 -4.91 -19.95 7.70
N PHE A 41 -3.60 -20.04 7.89
CA PHE A 41 -2.69 -20.79 7.03
C PHE A 41 -1.77 -21.70 7.85
N GLY A 42 -1.16 -22.68 7.20
CA GLY A 42 -0.13 -23.53 7.80
C GLY A 42 -0.65 -24.34 9.00
N TYR A 43 0.05 -24.25 10.13
CA TYR A 43 -0.27 -25.02 11.34
C TYR A 43 -1.65 -24.63 11.93
N GLU A 44 -1.93 -23.35 12.05
CA GLU A 44 -3.22 -22.85 12.56
C GLU A 44 -4.41 -23.33 11.72
N ALA A 45 -4.27 -23.35 10.39
CA ALA A 45 -5.31 -23.87 9.50
C ALA A 45 -5.56 -25.38 9.72
N LYS A 46 -4.50 -26.14 9.95
CA LYS A 46 -4.62 -27.59 10.25
C LYS A 46 -5.30 -27.83 11.59
N GLU A 47 -4.89 -27.11 12.62
CA GLU A 47 -5.48 -27.19 13.95
C GLU A 47 -6.97 -26.86 13.92
N ARG A 48 -7.36 -25.76 13.25
CA ARG A 48 -8.79 -25.41 13.07
C ARG A 48 -9.57 -26.47 12.31
N LYS A 49 -9.02 -27.05 11.23
CA LYS A 49 -9.66 -28.17 10.51
C LYS A 49 -9.85 -29.40 11.40
N GLN A 50 -8.87 -29.74 12.25
CA GLN A 50 -8.98 -30.86 13.22
C GLN A 50 -10.07 -30.61 14.28
N GLN A 51 -10.30 -29.35 14.63
CA GLN A 51 -11.36 -28.91 15.54
C GLN A 51 -12.73 -28.73 14.84
N GLY A 52 -12.83 -29.03 13.54
CA GLY A 52 -14.06 -28.83 12.75
C GLY A 52 -14.39 -27.36 12.45
N LEU A 53 -13.42 -26.45 12.66
CA LEU A 53 -13.60 -25.02 12.44
C LEU A 53 -13.22 -24.62 11.01
N SER A 54 -13.88 -23.58 10.48
CA SER A 54 -13.54 -23.00 9.19
C SER A 54 -12.15 -22.35 9.23
N VAL A 55 -11.38 -22.49 8.15
CA VAL A 55 -10.12 -21.77 7.95
C VAL A 55 -10.36 -20.29 7.57
N LEU A 56 -11.57 -19.93 7.17
CA LEU A 56 -12.02 -18.58 7.00
C LEU A 56 -12.92 -18.21 8.18
N GLU A 57 -12.49 -17.23 8.95
CA GLU A 57 -13.27 -16.61 10.02
C GLU A 57 -13.83 -15.29 9.52
N VAL A 58 -15.10 -15.09 9.79
CA VAL A 58 -15.82 -13.87 9.42
C VAL A 58 -16.42 -13.28 10.70
N GLN A 59 -16.03 -12.05 11.02
CA GLN A 59 -16.45 -11.37 12.24
C GLN A 59 -16.96 -9.98 11.90
N GLU A 60 -18.10 -9.59 12.46
CA GLU A 60 -18.60 -8.23 12.37
C GLU A 60 -18.00 -7.35 13.48
N HIS A 61 -17.51 -6.18 13.10
CA HIS A 61 -16.97 -5.18 14.00
C HIS A 61 -17.75 -3.89 13.87
N THR A 62 -18.10 -3.30 14.99
CA THR A 62 -18.76 -2.00 15.04
C THR A 62 -17.79 -0.94 15.52
N LEU A 63 -17.75 0.20 14.83
CA LEU A 63 -16.92 1.36 15.17
C LEU A 63 -17.77 2.46 15.83
N MET A 64 -18.67 2.06 16.69
CA MET A 64 -19.42 2.95 17.55
C MET A 64 -19.50 2.39 18.96
N ASP A 65 -19.63 3.27 19.91
CA ASP A 65 -19.83 2.97 21.33
C ASP A 65 -20.92 3.88 21.92
N ILE A 66 -21.34 3.64 23.15
CA ILE A 66 -22.29 4.47 23.88
C ILE A 66 -21.60 5.03 25.11
N ASP A 67 -21.58 6.35 25.26
CA ASP A 67 -20.97 6.99 26.41
C ASP A 67 -21.88 6.97 27.66
N HIS A 68 -21.34 7.46 28.78
CA HIS A 68 -22.08 7.55 30.05
C HIS A 68 -23.33 8.49 30.01
N LYS A 69 -23.41 9.32 28.95
CA LYS A 69 -24.59 10.20 28.70
C LYS A 69 -25.54 9.59 27.68
N GLN A 70 -25.42 8.31 27.38
CA GLN A 70 -26.26 7.60 26.41
C GLN A 70 -26.16 8.19 24.98
N ARG A 71 -25.03 8.80 24.61
CA ARG A 71 -24.78 9.28 23.24
C ARG A 71 -24.00 8.25 22.45
N ILE A 72 -24.32 8.12 21.17
CA ILE A 72 -23.47 7.33 20.26
C ILE A 72 -22.15 8.06 20.07
N VAL A 73 -21.04 7.33 20.22
CA VAL A 73 -19.68 7.83 20.06
C VAL A 73 -19.00 7.10 18.92
N THR A 74 -18.37 7.83 18.01
CA THR A 74 -17.62 7.25 16.89
C THR A 74 -16.50 8.20 16.43
N PHE A 75 -15.80 7.85 15.35
CA PHE A 75 -14.76 8.69 14.78
C PHE A 75 -15.34 9.86 13.97
N TYR A 76 -14.68 11.01 14.05
CA TYR A 76 -15.07 12.19 13.28
C TYR A 76 -15.03 11.95 11.75
N GLY A 77 -14.17 11.09 11.26
CA GLY A 77 -14.09 10.77 9.84
C GLY A 77 -15.39 10.26 9.22
N PHE A 78 -16.32 9.75 10.03
CA PHE A 78 -17.65 9.30 9.58
C PHE A 78 -18.67 10.43 9.45
N TRP A 79 -18.36 11.68 9.79
CA TRP A 79 -19.34 12.75 9.88
C TRP A 79 -20.18 12.95 8.61
N GLN A 80 -19.55 12.88 7.42
CA GLN A 80 -20.26 13.03 6.15
C GLN A 80 -21.19 11.84 5.86
N LEU A 81 -20.74 10.63 6.17
CA LEU A 81 -21.51 9.40 6.03
C LEU A 81 -22.75 9.48 6.94
N LEU A 82 -22.54 9.83 8.21
CA LEU A 82 -23.61 9.95 9.20
C LEU A 82 -24.59 11.04 8.84
N ARG A 83 -24.14 12.23 8.48
CA ARG A 83 -25.01 13.32 8.01
C ARG A 83 -25.89 12.86 6.87
N LYS A 84 -25.32 12.20 5.85
CA LYS A 84 -26.05 11.71 4.69
C LYS A 84 -27.09 10.65 5.09
N THR A 85 -26.73 9.71 5.96
CA THR A 85 -27.60 8.62 6.43
C THR A 85 -28.78 9.17 7.24
N LEU A 86 -28.51 10.02 8.23
CA LEU A 86 -29.53 10.63 9.08
C LEU A 86 -30.48 11.53 8.27
N SER A 87 -29.94 12.36 7.36
CA SER A 87 -30.78 13.20 6.50
C SER A 87 -31.69 12.36 5.58
N LYS A 88 -31.20 11.22 5.06
CA LYS A 88 -32.01 10.29 4.27
C LYS A 88 -33.12 9.61 5.08
N ALA A 89 -32.84 9.36 6.36
CA ALA A 89 -33.85 8.81 7.30
C ALA A 89 -34.84 9.85 7.82
N GLY A 90 -34.75 11.11 7.34
CA GLY A 90 -35.73 12.15 7.67
C GLY A 90 -35.34 13.06 8.84
N TYR A 91 -34.19 12.87 9.44
CA TYR A 91 -33.72 13.75 10.53
C TYR A 91 -33.19 15.08 9.99
N GLU A 92 -33.37 16.13 10.77
CA GLU A 92 -32.69 17.41 10.61
C GLU A 92 -31.35 17.34 11.38
N VAL A 93 -30.22 17.40 10.64
CA VAL A 93 -28.88 17.21 11.22
C VAL A 93 -28.22 18.55 11.49
N GLN A 94 -27.98 18.84 12.77
CA GLN A 94 -27.19 19.97 13.23
C GLN A 94 -25.76 19.52 13.53
N PHE A 95 -24.80 20.42 13.35
CA PHE A 95 -23.39 20.16 13.66
C PHE A 95 -22.86 21.21 14.63
N ARG A 96 -22.21 20.76 15.71
CA ARG A 96 -21.57 21.63 16.70
C ARG A 96 -20.14 21.15 16.98
N ASP A 97 -19.15 22.03 16.81
CA ASP A 97 -17.77 21.77 17.19
C ASP A 97 -17.55 22.20 18.64
N LEU A 98 -17.30 21.25 19.52
CA LEU A 98 -16.99 21.44 20.95
C LEU A 98 -15.51 21.31 21.24
N SER A 99 -14.66 21.22 20.22
CA SER A 99 -13.21 21.07 20.42
C SER A 99 -12.67 22.27 21.21
N PRO A 100 -11.92 22.07 22.28
CA PRO A 100 -11.54 23.13 23.22
C PRO A 100 -10.61 24.20 22.60
N MET A 101 -10.00 23.91 21.50
CA MET A 101 -9.30 24.86 20.65
C MET A 101 -9.55 24.50 19.20
N ASP A 102 -9.86 25.49 18.38
CA ASP A 102 -9.71 25.32 16.96
C ASP A 102 -8.25 24.90 16.71
N PRO A 103 -7.96 23.70 16.11
CA PRO A 103 -6.58 23.35 15.82
C PRO A 103 -5.99 24.55 15.08
N LYS A 104 -4.86 25.06 15.58
CA LYS A 104 -4.22 26.30 15.14
C LYS A 104 -4.55 26.62 13.70
N LYS A 105 -5.11 27.80 13.44
CA LYS A 105 -5.32 28.27 12.08
C LYS A 105 -4.01 28.03 11.33
N LEU A 106 -4.07 27.18 10.31
CA LEU A 106 -2.86 26.89 9.53
C LEU A 106 -2.40 28.20 8.86
N GLU A 107 -1.15 28.54 9.04
CA GLU A 107 -0.53 29.75 8.46
C GLU A 107 0.41 29.33 7.33
N PRO A 108 -0.10 29.17 6.09
CA PRO A 108 0.73 28.74 4.98
C PRO A 108 1.70 29.84 4.57
N GLN A 109 2.96 29.48 4.43
CA GLN A 109 4.03 30.34 3.94
C GLN A 109 4.47 29.89 2.56
N TRP A 110 3.74 30.28 1.54
CA TRP A 110 3.97 29.87 0.14
C TRP A 110 5.36 30.21 -0.38
N GLN A 111 6.03 31.22 0.17
CA GLN A 111 7.41 31.58 -0.17
C GLN A 111 8.40 30.44 0.10
N ASN A 112 8.14 29.60 1.10
CA ASN A 112 9.04 28.49 1.47
C ASN A 112 9.10 27.40 0.41
N ILE A 113 8.08 27.32 -0.45
CA ILE A 113 7.98 26.29 -1.49
C ILE A 113 8.08 26.88 -2.92
N LYS A 114 8.33 28.21 -3.08
CA LYS A 114 8.46 28.86 -4.38
C LYS A 114 9.55 28.25 -5.28
N LYS A 115 10.61 27.69 -4.68
CA LYS A 115 11.68 27.01 -5.42
C LYS A 115 11.21 25.76 -6.14
N TYR A 116 10.07 25.20 -5.76
CA TYR A 116 9.48 24.02 -6.39
C TYR A 116 8.43 24.46 -7.42
N LYS A 117 8.62 24.06 -8.67
CA LYS A 117 7.63 24.28 -9.72
C LYS A 117 6.49 23.27 -9.56
N LEU A 118 5.44 23.67 -8.83
CA LEU A 118 4.29 22.81 -8.55
C LEU A 118 3.45 22.59 -9.82
N ARG A 119 3.00 21.36 -10.00
CA ARG A 119 1.95 21.01 -10.97
C ARG A 119 0.57 21.33 -10.40
N ALA A 120 -0.44 21.48 -11.27
CA ALA A 120 -1.79 21.85 -10.83
C ALA A 120 -2.38 20.93 -9.76
N ASN A 121 -2.23 19.61 -9.93
CA ASN A 121 -2.70 18.61 -8.96
C ASN A 121 -1.88 18.60 -7.65
N GLN A 122 -0.61 19.01 -7.67
CA GLN A 122 0.16 19.18 -6.43
C GLN A 122 -0.30 20.41 -5.65
N LYS A 123 -0.64 21.50 -6.36
CA LYS A 123 -1.24 22.67 -5.72
C LYS A 123 -2.61 22.31 -5.13
N GLU A 124 -3.47 21.64 -5.89
CA GLU A 124 -4.78 21.16 -5.40
C GLU A 124 -4.64 20.28 -4.15
N PHE A 125 -3.65 19.37 -4.13
CA PHE A 125 -3.36 18.56 -2.94
C PHE A 125 -3.11 19.44 -1.70
N LEU A 126 -2.26 20.47 -1.82
CA LEU A 126 -1.96 21.38 -0.71
C LEU A 126 -3.21 22.19 -0.31
N ASP A 127 -3.99 22.65 -1.27
CA ASP A 127 -5.24 23.39 -1.00
C ASP A 127 -6.23 22.49 -0.23
N LYS A 128 -6.33 21.18 -0.57
CA LYS A 128 -7.16 20.22 0.17
C LYS A 128 -6.66 20.00 1.60
N VAL A 129 -5.34 19.93 1.83
CA VAL A 129 -4.79 19.83 3.20
C VAL A 129 -5.15 21.09 4.02
N LEU A 130 -5.05 22.27 3.42
CA LEU A 130 -5.36 23.53 4.12
C LEU A 130 -6.86 23.67 4.43
N ALA A 131 -7.73 23.22 3.52
CA ALA A 131 -9.18 23.39 3.62
C ALA A 131 -9.88 22.36 4.51
N ASN A 132 -9.27 21.19 4.76
CA ASN A 132 -9.94 20.09 5.43
C ASN A 132 -9.30 19.75 6.78
N ARG A 133 -10.08 19.16 7.70
CA ARG A 133 -9.59 18.66 8.98
C ARG A 133 -9.14 17.20 8.91
N CYS A 134 -9.75 16.44 8.02
CA CYS A 134 -9.37 15.05 7.75
C CYS A 134 -9.67 14.72 6.29
N GLY A 135 -8.98 13.71 5.77
CA GLY A 135 -9.24 13.20 4.43
C GLY A 135 -8.20 12.22 3.95
N ARG A 136 -8.61 11.39 3.00
CA ARG A 136 -7.72 10.46 2.31
C ARG A 136 -7.34 11.00 0.93
N PHE A 137 -6.09 10.79 0.56
CA PHE A 137 -5.51 11.19 -0.71
C PHE A 137 -5.19 9.94 -1.52
N ASP A 138 -5.94 9.71 -2.60
CA ASP A 138 -5.74 8.61 -3.53
C ASP A 138 -4.76 9.07 -4.64
N CYS A 139 -3.50 8.66 -4.46
CA CYS A 139 -2.40 9.09 -5.32
C CYS A 139 -1.70 7.87 -5.92
N PRO A 140 -1.57 7.75 -7.25
CA PRO A 140 -0.95 6.60 -7.89
C PRO A 140 0.53 6.45 -7.53
N PRO A 141 1.13 5.27 -7.74
CA PRO A 141 2.57 5.11 -7.66
C PRO A 141 3.26 6.14 -8.58
N GLY A 142 4.37 6.74 -8.11
CA GLY A 142 5.06 7.78 -8.87
C GLY A 142 4.56 9.22 -8.66
N PHE A 143 3.40 9.43 -8.01
CA PHE A 143 2.88 10.78 -7.70
C PHE A 143 3.85 11.64 -6.87
N GLY A 144 4.74 11.03 -6.10
CA GLY A 144 5.66 11.74 -5.19
C GLY A 144 5.05 12.01 -3.81
N LYS A 145 4.34 11.04 -3.23
CA LYS A 145 3.69 11.17 -1.91
C LYS A 145 4.63 11.72 -0.84
N SER A 146 5.86 11.20 -0.71
CA SER A 146 6.83 11.69 0.29
C SER A 146 7.23 13.15 0.04
N PHE A 147 7.42 13.53 -1.24
CA PHE A 147 7.67 14.92 -1.63
C PHE A 147 6.50 15.83 -1.21
N MET A 148 5.25 15.37 -1.40
CA MET A 148 4.06 16.12 -0.95
C MET A 148 4.02 16.30 0.56
N ILE A 149 4.40 15.29 1.34
CA ILE A 149 4.55 15.41 2.81
C ILE A 149 5.59 16.50 3.13
N GLY A 150 6.72 16.51 2.44
CA GLY A 150 7.76 17.53 2.58
C GLY A 150 7.28 18.93 2.22
N LEU A 151 6.47 19.07 1.17
CA LEU A 151 5.85 20.35 0.79
C LEU A 151 4.88 20.85 1.86
N VAL A 152 4.03 19.98 2.42
CA VAL A 152 3.14 20.33 3.55
C VAL A 152 3.95 20.84 4.73
N ALA A 153 5.02 20.13 5.09
CA ALA A 153 5.88 20.51 6.22
C ALA A 153 6.64 21.83 5.99
N SER A 154 7.06 22.10 4.75
CA SER A 154 7.74 23.34 4.37
C SER A 154 6.77 24.51 4.27
N LEU A 155 5.55 24.27 3.76
CA LEU A 155 4.48 25.26 3.66
C LEU A 155 3.98 25.75 5.03
N LEU A 156 4.03 24.87 6.05
CA LEU A 156 3.50 25.11 7.39
C LEU A 156 4.62 25.12 8.46
N PRO A 157 5.54 26.09 8.46
CA PRO A 157 6.74 26.06 9.32
C PRO A 157 6.44 26.20 10.81
N LYS A 158 5.26 26.67 11.21
CA LYS A 158 4.86 26.82 12.61
C LYS A 158 4.00 25.66 13.14
N THR A 159 3.71 24.66 12.29
CA THR A 159 2.80 23.53 12.57
C THR A 159 3.60 22.29 12.95
N LYS A 160 3.22 21.61 14.03
CA LYS A 160 3.78 20.33 14.42
C LYS A 160 3.15 19.22 13.56
N ILE A 161 3.98 18.36 12.97
CA ILE A 161 3.54 17.33 12.03
C ILE A 161 4.13 15.98 12.44
N ASP A 162 3.26 14.99 12.64
CA ASP A 162 3.63 13.61 12.80
C ASP A 162 3.37 12.83 11.52
N VAL A 163 4.37 12.12 11.03
CA VAL A 163 4.29 11.26 9.85
C VAL A 163 4.42 9.81 10.30
N VAL A 164 3.46 8.99 9.94
CA VAL A 164 3.40 7.59 10.37
C VAL A 164 3.39 6.65 9.18
N THR A 165 4.22 5.61 9.24
CA THR A 165 4.21 4.50 8.29
C THR A 165 4.41 3.17 9.01
N LYS A 166 3.97 2.06 8.41
CA LYS A 166 4.14 0.73 8.99
C LYS A 166 5.59 0.25 8.96
N ARG A 167 6.32 0.56 7.88
CA ARG A 167 7.60 -0.08 7.54
C ARG A 167 8.80 0.78 7.92
N VAL A 168 9.71 0.20 8.71
CA VAL A 168 10.97 0.85 9.12
C VAL A 168 11.82 1.27 7.92
N SER A 169 11.91 0.42 6.88
CA SER A 169 12.69 0.72 5.67
C SER A 169 12.14 1.94 4.92
N VAL A 170 10.82 2.03 4.76
CA VAL A 170 10.16 3.19 4.11
C VAL A 170 10.45 4.48 4.89
N LEU A 171 10.34 4.41 6.21
CA LEU A 171 10.60 5.56 7.07
C LEU A 171 12.05 6.01 6.97
N ARG A 172 13.00 5.09 7.18
CA ARG A 172 14.43 5.36 7.29
C ARG A 172 15.08 5.72 5.97
N ASP A 173 14.70 5.01 4.91
CA ASP A 173 15.44 5.04 3.62
C ASP A 173 14.80 6.03 2.63
N ARG A 174 13.56 6.50 2.87
CA ARG A 174 12.83 7.37 1.97
C ARG A 174 12.23 8.61 2.65
N ILE A 175 11.25 8.45 3.55
CA ILE A 175 10.49 9.58 4.09
C ILE A 175 11.40 10.50 4.91
N TYR A 176 12.15 9.97 5.85
CA TYR A 176 13.01 10.74 6.72
C TYR A 176 14.10 11.52 5.98
N PRO A 177 14.91 10.90 5.06
CA PRO A 177 15.92 11.64 4.30
C PRO A 177 15.32 12.76 3.43
N GLU A 178 14.19 12.51 2.78
CA GLU A 178 13.51 13.51 1.93
C GLU A 178 13.01 14.69 2.77
N LEU A 179 12.43 14.42 3.94
CA LEU A 179 12.02 15.46 4.88
C LEU A 179 13.20 16.25 5.43
N CYS A 180 14.32 15.60 5.79
CA CYS A 180 15.54 16.27 6.22
C CYS A 180 16.08 17.23 5.15
N GLN A 181 16.05 16.81 3.89
CA GLN A 181 16.47 17.64 2.76
C GLN A 181 15.57 18.87 2.56
N MET A 182 14.26 18.73 2.77
CA MET A 182 13.28 19.80 2.49
C MET A 182 13.06 20.74 3.67
N VAL A 183 13.10 20.21 4.89
CA VAL A 183 12.70 20.92 6.14
C VAL A 183 13.89 21.16 7.06
N GLY A 184 14.95 20.35 6.98
CA GLY A 184 16.13 20.39 7.82
C GLY A 184 15.98 19.53 9.07
N ASP A 185 15.54 20.11 10.19
CA ASP A 185 15.53 19.46 11.51
C ASP A 185 14.26 18.59 11.69
N VAL A 186 14.40 17.29 11.44
CA VAL A 186 13.34 16.28 11.51
C VAL A 186 13.69 15.21 12.54
N GLY A 187 12.70 14.79 13.32
CA GLY A 187 12.83 13.68 14.26
C GLY A 187 12.43 12.34 13.64
N ILE A 188 12.96 11.27 14.19
CA ILE A 188 12.63 9.90 13.79
C ILE A 188 12.64 8.96 14.99
N VAL A 189 11.58 8.18 15.16
CA VAL A 189 11.50 7.08 16.13
C VAL A 189 11.07 5.82 15.39
N GLY A 190 12.02 4.91 15.17
CA GLY A 190 11.76 3.66 14.46
C GLY A 190 13.03 2.91 14.06
N GLY A 191 13.00 1.60 14.13
CA GLY A 191 14.20 0.78 14.00
C GLY A 191 15.21 1.08 15.09
N THR A 192 16.46 1.38 14.69
CA THR A 192 17.54 1.75 15.61
C THR A 192 17.68 3.26 15.85
N LYS A 193 16.89 4.08 15.13
CA LYS A 193 16.96 5.55 15.24
C LYS A 193 15.95 6.07 16.27
N ASN A 194 16.41 7.02 17.10
CA ASN A 194 15.60 7.67 18.14
C ASN A 194 16.00 9.14 18.32
N VAL A 195 15.52 10.00 17.41
CA VAL A 195 15.73 11.46 17.47
C VAL A 195 14.37 12.09 17.72
N ARG A 196 14.20 12.74 18.88
CA ARG A 196 12.91 13.25 19.37
C ARG A 196 12.88 14.78 19.45
N ASN A 197 11.73 15.30 19.85
CA ASN A 197 11.47 16.71 20.17
C ASN A 197 11.72 17.66 19.00
N LYS A 198 11.34 17.20 17.79
CA LYS A 198 11.36 18.02 16.58
C LYS A 198 9.95 18.42 16.16
N ARG A 199 9.84 19.51 15.42
CA ARG A 199 8.57 19.99 14.87
C ARG A 199 7.92 18.99 13.91
N VAL A 200 8.72 18.35 13.07
CA VAL A 200 8.30 17.26 12.19
C VAL A 200 8.88 15.97 12.75
N MET A 201 8.02 15.05 13.07
CA MET A 201 8.39 13.75 13.63
C MET A 201 7.96 12.62 12.71
N CYS A 202 8.80 11.63 12.55
CA CYS A 202 8.55 10.43 11.78
C CYS A 202 8.48 9.20 12.68
N TYR A 203 7.40 8.42 12.58
CA TYR A 203 7.18 7.23 13.43
C TYR A 203 6.90 6.00 12.58
N THR A 204 7.35 4.84 13.04
CA THR A 204 6.75 3.56 12.62
C THR A 204 5.58 3.22 13.52
N VAL A 205 4.63 2.39 13.04
CA VAL A 205 3.52 1.89 13.88
C VAL A 205 4.02 1.28 15.17
N GLY A 206 5.14 0.53 15.14
CA GLY A 206 5.71 -0.10 16.33
C GLY A 206 6.27 0.89 17.37
N SER A 207 6.53 2.14 16.98
CA SER A 207 7.07 3.18 17.84
C SER A 207 6.07 4.27 18.23
N LEU A 208 4.80 4.16 17.80
CA LEU A 208 3.77 5.18 18.06
C LEU A 208 3.53 5.44 19.56
N HIS A 209 3.63 4.41 20.39
CA HIS A 209 3.49 4.56 21.85
C HIS A 209 4.50 5.53 22.48
N HIS A 210 5.60 5.84 21.78
CA HIS A 210 6.56 6.85 22.21
C HIS A 210 6.17 8.28 21.80
N SER A 211 5.16 8.48 20.96
CA SER A 211 4.69 9.82 20.61
C SER A 211 3.81 10.40 21.71
N PRO A 212 3.93 11.70 22.04
CA PRO A 212 2.98 12.38 22.91
C PRO A 212 1.60 12.60 22.24
N ALA A 213 1.45 12.30 20.94
CA ALA A 213 0.23 12.49 20.14
C ALA A 213 -0.33 13.94 20.19
N THR A 214 0.57 14.94 20.19
CA THR A 214 0.23 16.37 20.31
C THR A 214 0.50 17.16 19.03
N ALA A 215 0.72 16.49 17.90
CA ALA A 215 0.90 17.15 16.63
C ALA A 215 -0.39 17.83 16.14
N ASP A 216 -0.24 18.96 15.45
CA ASP A 216 -1.35 19.68 14.81
C ASP A 216 -1.86 18.95 13.56
N ILE A 217 -0.96 18.20 12.89
CA ILE A 217 -1.26 17.37 11.72
C ILE A 217 -0.66 15.98 11.90
N LEU A 218 -1.47 14.95 11.64
CA LEU A 218 -1.05 13.57 11.49
C LEU A 218 -1.16 13.15 10.02
N ILE A 219 -0.08 12.62 9.46
CA ILE A 219 -0.06 12.09 8.08
C ILE A 219 0.29 10.60 8.13
N GLY A 220 -0.64 9.75 7.67
CA GLY A 220 -0.41 8.33 7.49
C GLY A 220 0.04 8.01 6.06
N ASP A 221 1.30 7.62 5.86
CA ASP A 221 1.76 7.13 4.55
C ASP A 221 1.41 5.65 4.40
N GLU A 222 0.96 5.26 3.20
CA GLU A 222 0.36 3.96 2.89
C GLU A 222 -0.72 3.57 3.93
N CYS A 223 -1.70 4.48 4.14
CA CYS A 223 -2.69 4.37 5.20
C CYS A 223 -3.51 3.06 5.16
N HIS A 224 -3.59 2.39 4.00
CA HIS A 224 -4.19 1.05 3.91
C HIS A 224 -3.46 0.00 4.79
N GLU A 225 -2.18 0.20 5.11
CA GLU A 225 -1.44 -0.65 6.05
C GLU A 225 -1.68 -0.27 7.53
N LEU A 226 -2.29 0.90 7.81
CA LEU A 226 -2.51 1.43 9.15
C LEU A 226 -3.86 1.02 9.78
N SER A 227 -4.71 0.33 9.04
CA SER A 227 -6.03 -0.15 9.48
C SER A 227 -6.00 -1.40 10.37
N ALA A 228 -4.83 -1.96 10.65
CA ALA A 228 -4.67 -3.08 11.59
C ALA A 228 -4.97 -2.65 13.04
N ASP A 229 -5.48 -3.56 13.88
CA ASP A 229 -5.98 -3.28 15.22
C ASP A 229 -5.01 -2.47 16.09
N LYS A 230 -3.76 -2.93 16.17
CA LYS A 230 -2.72 -2.23 16.94
C LYS A 230 -2.45 -0.82 16.41
N ALA A 231 -2.38 -0.66 15.10
CA ALA A 231 -2.10 0.64 14.49
C ALA A 231 -3.27 1.61 14.69
N SER A 232 -4.50 1.17 14.46
CA SER A 232 -5.70 1.99 14.62
C SER A 232 -5.91 2.42 16.08
N GLY A 233 -5.68 1.53 17.05
CA GLY A 233 -5.72 1.84 18.47
C GLY A 233 -4.72 2.92 18.88
N GLU A 234 -3.48 2.82 18.42
CA GLU A 234 -2.46 3.85 18.70
C GLU A 234 -2.80 5.20 18.02
N LEU A 235 -3.25 5.17 16.77
CA LEU A 235 -3.60 6.38 16.02
C LEU A 235 -4.81 7.13 16.60
N ALA A 236 -5.70 6.45 17.29
CA ALA A 236 -6.83 7.07 17.99
C ALA A 236 -6.41 8.06 19.08
N ARG A 237 -5.14 8.08 19.50
CA ARG A 237 -4.58 9.04 20.49
C ARG A 237 -4.46 10.46 19.93
N TRP A 238 -4.39 10.64 18.61
CA TRP A 238 -4.32 11.97 17.96
C TRP A 238 -5.70 12.62 17.89
N GLN A 239 -6.24 13.01 19.04
CA GLN A 239 -7.60 13.55 19.14
C GLN A 239 -7.72 14.99 18.59
N ASN A 240 -6.69 15.83 18.74
CA ASN A 240 -6.77 17.25 18.37
C ASN A 240 -6.00 17.61 17.09
N SER A 241 -5.63 16.62 16.28
CA SER A 241 -4.92 16.81 15.03
C SER A 241 -5.86 16.84 13.82
N ARG A 242 -5.34 17.39 12.72
CA ARG A 242 -5.88 17.16 11.37
C ARG A 242 -5.29 15.85 10.84
N ASN A 243 -6.12 14.90 10.45
CA ASN A 243 -5.68 13.55 10.09
C ASN A 243 -5.79 13.31 8.59
N PHE A 244 -4.66 13.06 7.94
CA PHE A 244 -4.60 12.79 6.51
C PHE A 244 -3.97 11.43 6.21
N GLY A 245 -4.64 10.63 5.37
CA GLY A 245 -4.15 9.34 4.93
C GLY A 245 -3.78 9.34 3.44
N LEU A 246 -2.55 8.94 3.11
CA LEU A 246 -2.08 8.85 1.74
C LEU A 246 -1.97 7.37 1.32
N SER A 247 -2.50 7.03 0.16
CA SER A 247 -2.35 5.68 -0.42
C SER A 247 -2.59 5.71 -1.92
N ALA A 248 -2.09 4.70 -2.63
CA ALA A 248 -2.44 4.41 -4.02
C ALA A 248 -3.56 3.34 -4.13
N SER A 249 -4.04 2.83 -3.01
CA SER A 249 -4.92 1.64 -2.97
C SER A 249 -5.86 1.71 -1.77
N HIS A 250 -6.72 2.76 -1.77
CA HIS A 250 -7.80 2.83 -0.81
C HIS A 250 -8.87 1.79 -1.12
N ASP A 251 -9.50 1.25 -0.08
CA ASP A 251 -10.66 0.37 -0.15
C ASP A 251 -10.43 -0.93 -0.97
N LEU A 252 -9.18 -1.43 -1.03
CA LEU A 252 -8.80 -2.63 -1.77
C LEU A 252 -8.41 -3.83 -0.87
N ARG A 253 -8.55 -3.71 0.42
CA ARG A 253 -8.27 -4.81 1.36
C ARG A 253 -9.43 -5.79 1.38
N TRP A 254 -9.14 -7.07 1.10
CA TRP A 254 -10.16 -8.12 1.14
C TRP A 254 -10.66 -8.43 2.56
N ASP A 255 -9.85 -8.10 3.60
CA ASP A 255 -10.20 -8.31 5.01
C ASP A 255 -11.19 -7.28 5.57
N GLY A 256 -11.60 -6.28 4.79
CA GLY A 256 -12.60 -5.28 5.16
C GLY A 256 -12.11 -4.19 6.12
N LYS A 257 -10.89 -4.27 6.63
CA LYS A 257 -10.34 -3.30 7.61
C LYS A 257 -10.16 -1.89 7.06
N ASP A 258 -10.27 -1.68 5.75
CA ASP A 258 -10.21 -0.34 5.14
C ASP A 258 -11.25 0.62 5.72
N PHE A 259 -12.36 0.10 6.22
CA PHE A 259 -13.40 0.90 6.83
C PHE A 259 -12.90 1.70 8.06
N ARG A 260 -11.92 1.19 8.79
CA ARG A 260 -11.25 1.91 9.89
C ARG A 260 -10.52 3.17 9.40
N ASN A 261 -9.95 3.12 8.20
CA ASN A 261 -9.29 4.30 7.62
C ASN A 261 -10.28 5.43 7.32
N LEU A 262 -11.52 5.10 6.96
CA LEU A 262 -12.59 6.10 6.83
C LEU A 262 -12.86 6.80 8.18
N GLY A 263 -12.91 6.05 9.26
CA GLY A 263 -13.07 6.63 10.61
C GLY A 263 -11.90 7.52 11.03
N MET A 264 -10.67 7.04 10.85
CA MET A 264 -9.45 7.73 11.32
C MET A 264 -9.05 8.93 10.45
N PHE A 265 -9.16 8.80 9.12
CA PHE A 265 -8.67 9.79 8.17
C PHE A 265 -9.80 10.49 7.38
N GLY A 266 -11.04 10.03 7.48
CA GLY A 266 -12.17 10.59 6.73
C GLY A 266 -12.28 10.07 5.29
N PRO A 267 -13.19 10.68 4.50
CA PRO A 267 -13.44 10.31 3.12
C PRO A 267 -12.26 10.63 2.20
N VAL A 268 -12.28 10.08 0.98
CA VAL A 268 -11.34 10.49 -0.08
C VAL A 268 -11.72 11.91 -0.52
N ILE A 269 -10.82 12.86 -0.29
CA ILE A 269 -10.98 14.30 -0.62
C ILE A 269 -10.17 14.74 -1.83
N PHE A 270 -9.22 13.90 -2.23
CA PHE A 270 -8.37 14.13 -3.38
C PHE A 270 -8.08 12.80 -4.06
N LYS A 271 -8.24 12.77 -5.37
CA LYS A 271 -7.99 11.59 -6.19
C LYS A 271 -7.36 11.97 -7.51
N VAL A 272 -6.22 11.38 -7.82
CA VAL A 272 -5.59 11.42 -9.13
C VAL A 272 -5.50 10.00 -9.65
N ASN A 273 -6.19 9.71 -10.73
CA ASN A 273 -6.07 8.43 -11.41
C ASN A 273 -4.79 8.38 -12.25
N TYR A 274 -4.44 7.17 -12.72
CA TYR A 274 -3.20 6.99 -13.49
C TYR A 274 -3.19 7.80 -14.79
N ALA A 275 -4.32 7.87 -15.51
CA ALA A 275 -4.44 8.64 -16.75
C ALA A 275 -4.22 10.14 -16.51
N GLN A 276 -4.78 10.69 -15.43
CA GLN A 276 -4.57 12.09 -15.05
C GLN A 276 -3.10 12.35 -14.67
N ALA A 277 -2.46 11.41 -13.95
CA ALA A 277 -1.04 11.53 -13.63
C ALA A 277 -0.16 11.47 -14.88
N GLN A 278 -0.51 10.64 -15.87
CA GLN A 278 0.16 10.55 -17.16
C GLN A 278 -0.02 11.86 -17.98
N SER A 279 -1.23 12.36 -18.10
CA SER A 279 -1.52 13.62 -18.81
C SER A 279 -0.78 14.82 -18.20
N ALA A 280 -0.60 14.81 -16.87
CA ALA A 280 0.17 15.82 -16.15
C ALA A 280 1.69 15.58 -16.20
N SER A 281 2.17 14.63 -17.01
CA SER A 281 3.59 14.25 -17.10
C SER A 281 4.22 13.95 -15.73
N MET A 282 3.47 13.24 -14.87
CA MET A 282 3.95 12.79 -13.54
C MET A 282 4.45 11.36 -13.59
N VAL A 283 3.97 10.58 -14.53
CA VAL A 283 4.33 9.18 -14.77
C VAL A 283 4.43 8.93 -16.27
N VAL A 284 5.23 7.94 -16.66
CA VAL A 284 5.26 7.44 -18.04
C VAL A 284 4.17 6.37 -18.24
N PRO A 285 3.69 6.14 -19.48
CA PRO A 285 2.79 5.04 -19.80
C PRO A 285 3.35 3.69 -19.34
N ILE A 286 2.47 2.77 -18.97
CA ILE A 286 2.83 1.36 -18.73
C ILE A 286 2.26 0.52 -19.86
N LYS A 287 3.13 -0.32 -20.46
CA LYS A 287 2.76 -1.34 -21.44
C LYS A 287 2.93 -2.70 -20.82
N VAL A 288 1.88 -3.51 -20.86
CA VAL A 288 1.89 -4.87 -20.31
C VAL A 288 1.91 -5.87 -21.44
N GLN A 289 2.94 -6.69 -21.48
CA GLN A 289 3.04 -7.83 -22.38
C GLN A 289 2.67 -9.10 -21.62
N TRP A 290 1.62 -9.77 -22.07
CA TRP A 290 1.19 -11.05 -21.52
C TRP A 290 1.88 -12.21 -22.23
N THR A 291 2.40 -13.17 -21.46
CA THR A 291 2.94 -14.44 -21.95
C THR A 291 2.04 -15.58 -21.49
N SER A 292 1.58 -16.40 -22.42
CA SER A 292 0.75 -17.57 -22.12
C SER A 292 1.59 -18.71 -21.55
N VAL A 293 1.14 -19.29 -20.43
CA VAL A 293 1.71 -20.49 -19.83
C VAL A 293 0.65 -21.60 -19.87
N VAL A 294 0.75 -22.45 -20.88
CA VAL A 294 -0.12 -23.62 -21.09
C VAL A 294 0.69 -24.87 -20.84
N MET A 295 0.12 -25.82 -20.15
CA MET A 295 0.71 -27.14 -19.86
C MET A 295 -0.35 -28.19 -20.08
N ASP A 296 0.06 -29.36 -20.59
CA ASP A 296 -0.84 -30.49 -20.85
C ASP A 296 -1.43 -31.10 -19.57
N GLN A 297 -0.68 -31.00 -18.46
CA GLN A 297 -1.09 -31.45 -17.15
C GLN A 297 -0.95 -30.34 -16.12
N ASP A 298 -1.89 -30.27 -15.18
CA ASP A 298 -1.78 -29.37 -14.02
C ASP A 298 -0.75 -29.90 -13.03
N PRO A 299 0.41 -29.21 -12.83
CA PRO A 299 1.41 -29.66 -11.88
C PRO A 299 0.94 -29.57 -10.42
N CYS A 300 -0.21 -28.98 -10.19
CA CYS A 300 -0.75 -28.71 -8.85
C CYS A 300 -1.89 -29.65 -8.45
N MET A 301 -2.18 -30.70 -9.26
CA MET A 301 -3.26 -31.65 -8.97
C MET A 301 -3.27 -31.97 -7.45
N ASP A 302 -4.41 -31.88 -6.82
CA ASP A 302 -4.64 -32.19 -5.40
C ASP A 302 -3.77 -31.44 -4.36
N ALA A 303 -2.90 -30.54 -4.80
CA ALA A 303 -2.10 -29.73 -3.90
C ALA A 303 -2.91 -28.54 -3.36
N GLU A 304 -2.79 -28.30 -2.04
CA GLU A 304 -3.44 -27.18 -1.37
C GLU A 304 -2.46 -26.05 -1.05
N ASP A 305 -2.96 -24.81 -0.99
CA ASP A 305 -2.31 -23.60 -0.47
C ASP A 305 -0.86 -23.39 -0.94
N VAL A 306 0.09 -23.46 -0.01
CA VAL A 306 1.52 -23.23 -0.25
C VAL A 306 2.13 -24.27 -1.19
N LYS A 307 1.70 -25.54 -1.11
CA LYS A 307 2.18 -26.59 -2.01
C LYS A 307 1.76 -26.30 -3.46
N LYS A 308 0.51 -25.83 -3.65
CA LYS A 308 0.01 -25.42 -4.97
C LYS A 308 0.86 -24.32 -5.57
N LYS A 309 1.17 -23.26 -4.80
CA LYS A 309 2.06 -22.19 -5.25
C LYS A 309 3.47 -22.70 -5.54
N ARG A 310 3.99 -23.56 -4.70
CA ARG A 310 5.34 -24.13 -4.87
C ARG A 310 5.43 -24.89 -6.19
N GLN A 311 4.49 -25.79 -6.47
CA GLN A 311 4.47 -26.59 -7.68
C GLN A 311 4.12 -25.80 -8.94
N GLY A 312 3.12 -24.92 -8.86
CA GLY A 312 2.62 -24.17 -10.02
C GLY A 312 3.43 -22.94 -10.36
N ILE A 313 4.06 -22.29 -9.39
CA ILE A 313 4.75 -21.00 -9.57
C ILE A 313 6.24 -21.12 -9.27
N TRP A 314 6.63 -21.47 -8.02
CA TRP A 314 8.02 -21.29 -7.60
C TRP A 314 8.97 -22.33 -8.18
N CYS A 315 8.54 -23.59 -8.25
CA CYS A 315 9.33 -24.72 -8.75
C CYS A 315 8.89 -25.19 -10.16
N ASN A 316 8.00 -24.48 -10.82
CA ASN A 316 7.56 -24.80 -12.16
C ASN A 316 8.63 -24.45 -13.20
N GLU A 317 9.37 -25.44 -13.66
CA GLU A 317 10.51 -25.24 -14.57
C GLU A 317 10.08 -24.68 -15.92
N TYR A 318 8.94 -25.14 -16.46
CA TYR A 318 8.41 -24.62 -17.72
C TYR A 318 8.09 -23.13 -17.63
N ARG A 319 7.36 -22.73 -16.57
CA ARG A 319 7.05 -21.35 -16.32
C ARG A 319 8.30 -20.49 -16.11
N ASN A 320 9.24 -20.98 -15.31
CA ASN A 320 10.51 -20.28 -15.03
C ASN A 320 11.35 -20.11 -16.30
N ARG A 321 11.32 -21.07 -17.23
CA ARG A 321 11.96 -20.96 -18.53
C ARG A 321 11.35 -19.85 -19.36
N ARG A 322 10.01 -19.76 -19.42
CA ARG A 322 9.33 -18.67 -20.14
C ARG A 322 9.69 -17.29 -19.57
N ILE A 323 9.77 -17.19 -18.23
CA ILE A 323 10.24 -15.96 -17.54
C ILE A 323 11.67 -15.61 -17.93
N ALA A 324 12.56 -16.61 -17.95
CA ALA A 324 13.94 -16.41 -18.33
C ALA A 324 14.11 -16.02 -19.80
N GLU A 325 13.32 -16.59 -20.72
CA GLU A 325 13.27 -16.21 -22.13
C GLU A 325 12.89 -14.73 -22.30
N ASP A 326 11.83 -14.26 -21.59
CA ASP A 326 11.42 -12.86 -21.64
C ASP A 326 12.51 -11.93 -21.06
N ALA A 327 13.20 -12.34 -20.00
CA ALA A 327 14.26 -11.56 -19.38
C ALA A 327 15.50 -11.44 -20.28
N LYS A 328 15.85 -12.49 -21.03
CA LYS A 328 17.00 -12.54 -21.96
C LYS A 328 16.82 -11.72 -23.24
N ARG A 329 15.60 -11.19 -23.52
CA ARG A 329 15.37 -10.30 -24.66
C ARG A 329 16.00 -8.92 -24.50
N TYR A 330 16.37 -8.57 -23.27
CA TYR A 330 16.90 -7.26 -22.93
C TYR A 330 18.43 -7.30 -22.82
N ASP A 331 19.09 -6.37 -23.47
CA ASP A 331 20.51 -6.17 -23.39
C ASP A 331 21.01 -5.91 -21.95
N ASP A 332 22.34 -5.95 -21.76
CA ASP A 332 22.94 -5.79 -20.45
C ASP A 332 22.78 -4.38 -19.88
N ASP A 333 22.56 -3.37 -20.72
CA ASP A 333 22.38 -1.97 -20.32
C ASP A 333 20.95 -1.66 -19.88
N THR A 334 19.99 -2.46 -20.31
CA THR A 334 18.58 -2.30 -19.89
C THR A 334 18.39 -2.74 -18.44
N GLN A 335 17.79 -1.88 -17.63
CA GLN A 335 17.47 -2.20 -16.24
C GLN A 335 16.22 -3.09 -16.16
N VAL A 336 16.40 -4.32 -15.67
CA VAL A 336 15.33 -5.33 -15.53
C VAL A 336 15.22 -5.77 -14.08
N LEU A 337 14.00 -5.70 -13.55
CA LEU A 337 13.64 -6.22 -12.24
C LEU A 337 12.66 -7.39 -12.39
N ILE A 338 13.03 -8.55 -11.88
CA ILE A 338 12.13 -9.70 -11.76
C ILE A 338 11.62 -9.78 -10.31
N THR A 339 10.32 -9.73 -10.11
CA THR A 339 9.72 -9.85 -8.77
C THR A 339 9.21 -11.25 -8.51
N VAL A 340 9.62 -11.83 -7.39
CA VAL A 340 9.24 -13.17 -6.94
C VAL A 340 8.67 -13.14 -5.52
N GLU A 341 7.94 -14.19 -5.14
CA GLU A 341 7.35 -14.25 -3.80
C GLU A 341 8.33 -14.83 -2.75
N THR A 342 9.16 -15.81 -3.12
CA THR A 342 10.01 -16.56 -2.18
C THR A 342 11.47 -16.62 -2.64
N ILE A 343 12.36 -16.90 -1.70
CA ILE A 343 13.79 -17.12 -1.97
C ILE A 343 13.99 -18.37 -2.83
N GLU A 344 13.19 -19.44 -2.61
CA GLU A 344 13.22 -20.65 -3.44
C GLU A 344 12.92 -20.33 -4.90
N HIS A 345 11.91 -19.51 -5.18
CA HIS A 345 11.61 -19.07 -6.55
C HIS A 345 12.76 -18.25 -7.14
N ALA A 346 13.35 -17.36 -6.34
CA ALA A 346 14.49 -16.56 -6.76
C ALA A 346 15.67 -17.45 -7.19
N PHE A 347 15.99 -18.48 -6.45
CA PHE A 347 17.05 -19.43 -6.79
C PHE A 347 16.72 -20.26 -8.04
N ASN A 348 15.48 -20.71 -8.20
CA ASN A 348 15.08 -21.45 -9.42
C ASN A 348 15.25 -20.60 -10.68
N LEU A 349 14.93 -19.32 -10.63
CA LEU A 349 15.17 -18.40 -11.74
C LEU A 349 16.65 -18.08 -11.91
N LYS A 350 17.42 -17.94 -10.83
CA LYS A 350 18.86 -17.68 -10.87
C LYS A 350 19.64 -18.74 -11.64
N LYS A 351 19.24 -20.02 -11.57
CA LYS A 351 19.82 -21.10 -12.38
C LYS A 351 19.77 -20.82 -13.88
N GLN A 352 18.66 -20.22 -14.34
CA GLN A 352 18.44 -19.91 -15.77
C GLN A 352 18.96 -18.53 -16.15
N LEU A 353 19.18 -17.66 -15.18
CA LEU A 353 19.62 -16.27 -15.30
C LEU A 353 20.85 -16.00 -14.42
N PRO A 354 22.01 -16.61 -14.72
CA PRO A 354 23.20 -16.53 -13.87
C PRO A 354 23.73 -15.10 -13.69
N ASN A 355 23.46 -14.19 -14.64
CA ASN A 355 23.90 -12.79 -14.59
C ASN A 355 23.01 -11.90 -13.71
N PHE A 356 21.84 -12.38 -13.24
CA PHE A 356 20.95 -11.61 -12.38
C PHE A 356 21.41 -11.66 -10.93
N THR A 357 21.44 -10.53 -10.25
CA THR A 357 21.74 -10.44 -8.82
C THR A 357 20.48 -10.73 -7.99
N LEU A 358 20.62 -11.56 -6.95
CA LEU A 358 19.51 -11.82 -6.02
C LEU A 358 19.44 -10.76 -4.93
N VAL A 359 18.24 -10.31 -4.63
CA VAL A 359 17.95 -9.41 -3.50
C VAL A 359 16.79 -9.95 -2.68
N TYR A 360 17.02 -10.20 -1.40
CA TYR A 360 16.04 -10.72 -0.46
C TYR A 360 16.25 -10.11 0.94
N MET A 361 15.36 -10.42 1.89
CA MET A 361 15.43 -9.86 3.23
C MET A 361 16.69 -10.34 3.95
N GLU A 362 17.32 -9.44 4.70
CA GLU A 362 18.41 -9.82 5.61
C GLU A 362 17.94 -10.91 6.58
N ASN A 363 18.79 -11.90 6.82
CA ASN A 363 18.49 -13.10 7.61
C ASN A 363 17.29 -13.95 7.08
N GLY A 364 16.83 -13.67 5.85
CA GLY A 364 15.77 -14.47 5.22
C GLY A 364 16.20 -15.88 4.80
N LEU A 365 17.51 -16.17 4.89
CA LEU A 365 18.11 -17.46 4.60
C LEU A 365 18.97 -17.88 5.80
N SER A 366 18.59 -18.95 6.48
CA SER A 366 19.40 -19.52 7.55
C SER A 366 20.67 -20.19 7.02
N GLN A 367 21.66 -20.46 7.88
CA GLN A 367 22.85 -21.22 7.48
C GLN A 367 22.48 -22.64 6.99
N MET A 368 21.48 -23.26 7.59
CA MET A 368 20.98 -24.58 7.18
C MET A 368 20.33 -24.52 5.79
N ASP A 369 19.47 -23.52 5.55
CA ASP A 369 18.85 -23.32 4.23
C ASP A 369 19.91 -23.06 3.16
N ARG A 370 20.91 -22.23 3.48
CA ARG A 370 22.04 -21.98 2.59
C ARG A 370 22.79 -23.26 2.24
N ALA A 371 23.13 -24.09 3.23
CA ALA A 371 23.80 -25.37 2.99
C ALA A 371 22.92 -26.30 2.13
N HIS A 372 21.61 -26.27 2.33
CA HIS A 372 20.66 -27.02 1.50
C HIS A 372 20.67 -26.51 0.05
N TYR A 373 20.57 -25.20 -0.17
CA TYR A 373 20.59 -24.62 -1.50
C TYR A 373 21.97 -24.77 -2.20
N ALA A 374 23.08 -24.69 -1.47
CA ALA A 374 24.40 -24.91 -2.02
C ALA A 374 24.58 -26.36 -2.50
N ARG A 375 24.12 -27.35 -1.70
CA ARG A 375 24.11 -28.77 -2.13
C ARG A 375 23.24 -29.01 -3.36
N GLY A 376 22.15 -28.28 -3.50
CA GLY A 376 21.29 -28.31 -4.68
C GLY A 376 21.85 -27.53 -5.90
N GLY A 377 23.03 -26.94 -5.79
CA GLY A 377 23.67 -26.16 -6.87
C GLY A 377 22.98 -24.81 -7.17
N PHE A 378 22.21 -24.26 -6.20
CA PHE A 378 21.50 -23.00 -6.38
C PHE A 378 22.35 -21.77 -6.02
N CYS A 379 23.31 -21.91 -5.12
CA CYS A 379 24.26 -20.88 -4.71
C CYS A 379 25.60 -21.52 -4.38
N LYS A 380 26.66 -20.70 -4.30
CA LYS A 380 27.97 -21.17 -3.81
C LYS A 380 27.91 -21.35 -2.28
N ALA A 381 28.67 -22.30 -1.75
CA ALA A 381 28.73 -22.55 -0.31
C ALA A 381 29.30 -21.35 0.47
N ASP A 382 30.20 -20.59 -0.17
CA ASP A 382 30.84 -19.38 0.36
C ASP A 382 30.16 -18.07 -0.05
N GLU A 383 29.02 -18.14 -0.77
CA GLU A 383 28.30 -16.92 -1.17
C GLU A 383 27.90 -16.11 0.07
N PRO A 384 28.22 -14.80 0.14
CA PRO A 384 27.88 -13.98 1.28
C PRO A 384 26.37 -13.93 1.54
N LEU A 385 25.95 -14.08 2.79
CA LEU A 385 24.56 -13.90 3.18
C LEU A 385 24.11 -12.45 2.93
N MET A 386 22.81 -12.27 2.73
CA MET A 386 22.23 -10.95 2.64
C MET A 386 22.15 -10.35 4.05
N ASP A 387 23.00 -9.38 4.33
CA ASP A 387 22.90 -8.50 5.49
C ASP A 387 22.29 -7.15 5.09
N LEU A 388 22.03 -6.31 6.08
CA LEU A 388 21.43 -5.01 5.87
C LEU A 388 22.29 -4.10 4.98
N ASN A 389 23.60 -4.08 5.21
CA ASN A 389 24.53 -3.20 4.49
C ASN A 389 24.64 -3.61 3.01
N ARG A 390 24.80 -4.91 2.74
CA ARG A 390 24.79 -5.47 1.39
C ARG A 390 23.49 -5.14 0.67
N ARG A 391 22.34 -5.36 1.32
CA ARG A 391 21.04 -5.04 0.72
C ARG A 391 20.90 -3.55 0.40
N GLN A 392 21.31 -2.67 1.32
CA GLN A 392 21.30 -1.23 1.09
C GLN A 392 22.19 -0.82 -0.07
N LYS A 393 23.41 -1.38 -0.15
CA LYS A 393 24.32 -1.14 -1.28
C LYS A 393 23.68 -1.57 -2.60
N LEU A 394 23.16 -2.79 -2.68
CA LEU A 394 22.49 -3.28 -3.89
C LEU A 394 21.29 -2.42 -4.29
N THR A 395 20.53 -1.93 -3.30
CA THR A 395 19.41 -1.00 -3.55
C THR A 395 19.93 0.31 -4.15
N GLN A 396 20.96 0.91 -3.57
CA GLN A 396 21.57 2.14 -4.09
C GLN A 396 22.18 1.96 -5.49
N ASP A 397 22.88 0.85 -5.72
CA ASP A 397 23.47 0.54 -7.02
C ASP A 397 22.39 0.35 -8.10
N PHE A 398 21.26 -0.25 -7.73
CA PHE A 398 20.11 -0.38 -8.62
C PHE A 398 19.39 0.96 -8.84
N GLU A 399 19.21 1.79 -7.81
CA GLU A 399 18.67 3.14 -7.93
C GLU A 399 19.49 4.05 -8.84
N LYS A 400 20.82 3.92 -8.77
CA LYS A 400 21.76 4.68 -9.63
C LYS A 400 21.91 4.10 -11.05
N GLY A 401 21.26 2.96 -11.32
CA GLY A 401 21.39 2.26 -12.60
C GLY A 401 22.76 1.60 -12.83
N ILE A 402 23.59 1.44 -11.80
CA ILE A 402 24.86 0.69 -11.84
C ILE A 402 24.56 -0.80 -11.96
N LEU A 403 23.70 -1.30 -11.10
CA LEU A 403 23.17 -2.66 -11.17
C LEU A 403 21.98 -2.71 -12.12
N LYS A 404 22.01 -3.57 -13.12
CA LYS A 404 21.02 -3.62 -14.21
C LYS A 404 20.04 -4.78 -14.08
N LYS A 405 20.48 -5.94 -13.63
CA LYS A 405 19.72 -7.20 -13.67
C LYS A 405 19.50 -7.75 -12.26
N VAL A 406 18.26 -7.75 -11.80
CA VAL A 406 17.92 -8.16 -10.43
C VAL A 406 16.72 -9.09 -10.40
N ILE A 407 16.81 -10.15 -9.59
CA ILE A 407 15.69 -10.95 -9.11
C ILE A 407 15.47 -10.58 -7.63
N CYS A 408 14.31 -10.06 -7.30
CA CYS A 408 14.01 -9.55 -5.97
C CYS A 408 12.77 -10.21 -5.37
N THR A 409 12.86 -10.62 -4.11
CA THR A 409 11.68 -11.00 -3.34
C THR A 409 10.86 -9.76 -2.99
N THR A 410 9.82 -9.93 -2.18
CA THR A 410 8.90 -8.85 -1.76
C THR A 410 9.58 -7.69 -1.04
N VAL A 411 10.88 -7.78 -0.75
CA VAL A 411 11.64 -6.76 0.01
C VAL A 411 11.67 -5.40 -0.70
N TRP A 412 11.59 -5.37 -2.02
CA TRP A 412 11.48 -4.15 -2.81
C TRP A 412 10.05 -3.80 -3.24
N ASN A 413 9.03 -4.52 -2.78
CA ASN A 413 7.64 -4.22 -3.15
C ASN A 413 7.15 -2.88 -2.58
N VAL A 414 7.78 -2.34 -1.55
CA VAL A 414 7.43 -1.06 -0.93
C VAL A 414 8.70 -0.31 -0.52
N GLY A 415 8.68 1.01 -0.59
CA GLY A 415 9.69 1.88 0.01
C GLY A 415 10.92 2.20 -0.83
N VAL A 416 11.06 1.65 -2.04
CA VAL A 416 12.19 1.94 -2.94
C VAL A 416 11.74 2.67 -4.20
N SER A 417 12.63 3.44 -4.81
CA SER A 417 12.33 4.34 -5.90
C SER A 417 13.34 4.14 -7.03
N PHE A 418 12.92 3.48 -8.09
CA PHE A 418 13.78 3.20 -9.24
C PHE A 418 13.34 4.03 -10.45
N ASN A 419 13.95 5.19 -10.66
CA ASN A 419 13.54 6.11 -11.75
C ASN A 419 13.93 5.55 -13.12
N SER A 420 15.08 4.92 -13.22
CA SER A 420 15.61 4.31 -14.46
C SER A 420 15.04 2.93 -14.78
N LEU A 421 14.23 2.32 -13.89
CA LEU A 421 13.66 1.00 -14.12
C LEU A 421 12.78 1.00 -15.37
N ALA A 422 13.26 0.36 -16.42
CA ALA A 422 12.58 0.26 -17.71
C ALA A 422 11.66 -0.96 -17.82
N VAL A 423 12.10 -2.10 -17.28
CA VAL A 423 11.43 -3.39 -17.44
C VAL A 423 11.17 -4.06 -16.08
N LEU A 424 9.94 -4.47 -15.86
CA LEU A 424 9.55 -5.28 -14.71
C LEU A 424 8.92 -6.59 -15.20
N ILE A 425 9.42 -7.70 -14.69
CA ILE A 425 8.88 -9.04 -14.95
C ILE A 425 8.21 -9.53 -13.67
N ARG A 426 6.89 -9.70 -13.74
CA ARG A 426 6.08 -10.12 -12.61
C ARG A 426 6.00 -11.63 -12.53
N ALA A 427 6.93 -12.26 -11.84
CA ALA A 427 7.02 -13.70 -11.71
C ALA A 427 6.20 -14.27 -10.52
N ASP A 428 5.74 -13.44 -9.58
CA ASP A 428 5.11 -13.85 -8.32
C ASP A 428 3.79 -14.62 -8.48
N GLY A 429 3.08 -14.48 -9.61
CA GLY A 429 1.79 -15.17 -9.85
C GLY A 429 0.70 -14.82 -8.82
N GLY A 430 0.84 -13.70 -8.12
CA GLY A 430 -0.10 -13.24 -7.10
C GLY A 430 -1.39 -12.69 -7.67
N GLY A 431 -2.37 -12.42 -6.81
CA GLY A 431 -3.67 -11.82 -7.17
C GLY A 431 -4.14 -10.79 -6.14
N SER A 432 -3.22 -10.17 -5.39
CA SER A 432 -3.54 -9.11 -4.45
C SER A 432 -3.84 -7.81 -5.19
N PRO A 433 -5.03 -7.19 -5.00
CA PRO A 433 -5.39 -5.94 -5.67
C PRO A 433 -4.36 -4.82 -5.46
N ILE A 434 -3.79 -4.75 -4.29
CA ILE A 434 -2.78 -3.75 -3.91
C ILE A 434 -1.48 -4.00 -4.68
N ASN A 435 -0.99 -5.24 -4.68
CA ASN A 435 0.24 -5.61 -5.39
C ASN A 435 0.09 -5.50 -6.91
N ASP A 436 -1.13 -5.73 -7.43
CA ASP A 436 -1.43 -5.61 -8.85
C ASP A 436 -1.20 -4.18 -9.38
N ILE A 437 -1.29 -3.19 -8.52
CA ILE A 437 -1.04 -1.78 -8.87
C ILE A 437 0.37 -1.35 -8.44
N GLN A 438 0.79 -1.69 -7.23
CA GLN A 438 2.04 -1.17 -6.66
C GLN A 438 3.29 -1.76 -7.30
N ILE A 439 3.29 -3.07 -7.63
CA ILE A 439 4.46 -3.73 -8.23
C ILE A 439 4.70 -3.20 -9.66
N PRO A 440 3.75 -3.29 -10.60
CA PRO A 440 3.95 -2.75 -11.95
C PRO A 440 4.11 -1.23 -11.98
N GLY A 441 3.44 -0.51 -11.10
CA GLY A 441 3.56 0.94 -11.00
C GLY A 441 4.99 1.48 -10.79
N ARG A 442 5.95 0.61 -10.49
CA ARG A 442 7.37 1.00 -10.33
C ARG A 442 8.01 1.43 -11.63
N VAL A 443 7.61 0.85 -12.76
CA VAL A 443 8.13 1.25 -14.08
C VAL A 443 7.51 2.55 -14.59
N SER A 444 6.53 3.13 -13.89
CA SER A 444 5.89 4.38 -14.33
C SER A 444 6.68 5.64 -14.07
N ARG A 445 7.80 5.56 -13.35
CA ARG A 445 8.58 6.73 -12.98
C ARG A 445 9.26 7.36 -14.18
N ILE A 446 9.31 8.69 -14.17
CA ILE A 446 9.94 9.46 -15.25
C ILE A 446 11.46 9.34 -15.15
N SER A 447 12.08 9.08 -16.29
CA SER A 447 13.53 9.22 -16.52
C SER A 447 13.73 9.80 -17.92
N ALA A 448 14.86 10.48 -18.16
CA ALA A 448 15.10 11.24 -19.39
C ALA A 448 14.89 10.42 -20.67
N ASP A 449 15.35 9.18 -20.67
CA ASP A 449 15.38 8.31 -21.85
C ASP A 449 14.33 7.19 -21.82
N LYS A 450 13.29 7.34 -20.98
CA LYS A 450 12.27 6.30 -20.80
C LYS A 450 10.90 6.78 -21.28
N PRO A 451 10.46 6.44 -22.51
CA PRO A 451 9.17 6.84 -23.05
C PRO A 451 8.00 6.08 -22.40
N TYR A 452 8.21 4.86 -21.94
CA TYR A 452 7.22 4.02 -21.23
C TYR A 452 7.91 3.02 -20.31
N GLY A 453 7.15 2.43 -19.39
CA GLY A 453 7.58 1.29 -18.58
C GLY A 453 7.02 -0.01 -19.15
N GLN A 454 7.88 -1.02 -19.33
CA GLN A 454 7.47 -2.34 -19.81
C GLN A 454 7.22 -3.28 -18.64
N VAL A 455 6.08 -3.95 -18.66
CA VAL A 455 5.74 -5.02 -17.71
C VAL A 455 5.53 -6.32 -18.47
N HIS A 456 6.18 -7.40 -18.03
CA HIS A 456 5.85 -8.76 -18.45
C HIS A 456 5.04 -9.45 -17.35
N ASP A 457 3.93 -10.06 -17.71
CA ASP A 457 3.09 -10.84 -16.80
C ASP A 457 2.60 -12.12 -17.49
N TYR A 458 2.10 -13.08 -16.73
CA TYR A 458 1.88 -14.43 -17.19
C TYR A 458 0.43 -14.86 -17.03
N LEU A 459 -0.15 -15.38 -18.13
CA LEU A 459 -1.45 -16.03 -18.14
C LEU A 459 -1.26 -17.51 -17.79
N ASP A 460 -1.27 -17.81 -16.50
CA ASP A 460 -1.10 -19.18 -15.97
C ASP A 460 -2.38 -19.99 -16.19
N GLN A 461 -2.53 -20.67 -17.36
CA GLN A 461 -3.77 -21.32 -17.79
C GLN A 461 -3.93 -22.75 -17.30
N PHE A 462 -2.88 -23.37 -16.78
CA PHE A 462 -2.84 -24.77 -16.38
C PHE A 462 -3.61 -25.09 -15.07
N ASN A 463 -4.00 -24.09 -14.31
CA ASN A 463 -4.73 -24.27 -13.05
C ASN A 463 -5.78 -23.17 -12.84
N TYR A 464 -6.96 -23.53 -12.37
CA TYR A 464 -8.08 -22.61 -12.19
C TYR A 464 -7.74 -21.43 -11.26
N THR A 465 -7.08 -21.70 -10.12
CA THR A 465 -6.70 -20.65 -9.15
C THR A 465 -5.77 -19.60 -9.79
N PHE A 466 -4.75 -20.04 -10.52
CA PHE A 466 -3.78 -19.13 -11.15
C PHE A 466 -4.38 -18.41 -12.35
N LYS A 467 -5.24 -19.08 -13.11
CA LYS A 467 -6.04 -18.46 -14.19
C LYS A 467 -6.92 -17.33 -13.65
N THR A 468 -7.62 -17.55 -12.54
CA THR A 468 -8.43 -16.53 -11.86
C THR A 468 -7.58 -15.35 -11.38
N ARG A 469 -6.40 -15.62 -10.79
CA ARG A 469 -5.47 -14.55 -10.38
C ARG A 469 -4.98 -13.74 -11.58
N ALA A 470 -4.66 -14.38 -12.70
CA ALA A 470 -4.28 -13.69 -13.93
C ALA A 470 -5.43 -12.80 -14.45
N LYS A 471 -6.67 -13.28 -14.45
CA LYS A 471 -7.87 -12.49 -14.79
C LYS A 471 -8.01 -11.25 -13.90
N ASN A 472 -7.80 -11.41 -12.59
CA ASN A 472 -7.86 -10.30 -11.64
C ASN A 472 -6.77 -9.26 -11.91
N ARG A 473 -5.56 -9.68 -12.30
CA ARG A 473 -4.48 -8.77 -12.71
C ARG A 473 -4.83 -8.01 -13.98
N CYS A 474 -5.33 -8.71 -15.01
CA CYS A 474 -5.80 -8.08 -16.26
C CYS A 474 -6.84 -6.99 -15.97
N ALA A 475 -7.83 -7.29 -15.12
CA ALA A 475 -8.86 -6.32 -14.73
C ALA A 475 -8.28 -5.11 -13.98
N SER A 476 -7.32 -5.35 -13.06
CA SER A 476 -6.63 -4.27 -12.33
C SER A 476 -5.84 -3.35 -13.27
N TYR A 477 -5.18 -3.90 -14.28
CA TYR A 477 -4.43 -3.14 -15.28
C TYR A 477 -5.37 -2.35 -16.19
N ALA A 478 -6.49 -2.93 -16.61
CA ALA A 478 -7.51 -2.25 -17.40
C ALA A 478 -8.13 -1.07 -16.66
N LEU A 479 -8.42 -1.21 -15.36
CA LEU A 479 -8.92 -0.12 -14.51
C LEU A 479 -7.95 1.07 -14.40
N ASN A 480 -6.65 0.82 -14.57
CA ASN A 480 -5.62 1.85 -14.58
C ASN A 480 -5.28 2.36 -15.99
N ASN A 481 -6.03 1.94 -17.01
CA ASN A 481 -5.82 2.28 -18.43
C ASN A 481 -4.41 1.92 -18.94
N TRP A 482 -3.81 0.84 -18.44
CA TRP A 482 -2.54 0.36 -18.95
C TRP A 482 -2.75 -0.40 -20.25
N GLU A 483 -1.89 -0.13 -21.24
CA GLU A 483 -1.93 -0.82 -22.53
C GLU A 483 -1.56 -2.28 -22.34
N GLN A 484 -2.41 -3.21 -22.79
CA GLN A 484 -2.21 -4.65 -22.62
C GLN A 484 -2.14 -5.35 -23.98
N SER A 485 -1.05 -6.08 -24.23
CA SER A 485 -0.82 -6.90 -25.42
C SER A 485 -0.92 -8.37 -25.05
N PHE A 486 -1.79 -9.11 -25.74
CA PHE A 486 -2.04 -10.54 -25.51
C PHE A 486 -1.45 -11.38 -26.65
N PRO A 487 -1.08 -12.65 -26.40
CA PRO A 487 -0.57 -13.57 -27.42
C PRO A 487 -1.56 -13.85 -28.56
N SER A 488 -2.87 -13.73 -28.30
CA SER A 488 -3.91 -13.87 -29.30
C SER A 488 -5.16 -13.05 -28.95
N SER A 489 -5.97 -12.72 -29.94
CA SER A 489 -7.26 -12.05 -29.79
C SER A 489 -8.28 -12.86 -28.97
N GLY A 490 -8.21 -14.19 -29.04
CA GLY A 490 -9.04 -15.08 -28.23
C GLY A 490 -8.75 -14.94 -26.73
N LEU A 491 -7.47 -14.94 -26.36
CA LEU A 491 -7.04 -14.72 -24.97
C LEU A 491 -7.39 -13.31 -24.49
N GLN A 492 -7.25 -12.30 -25.34
CA GLN A 492 -7.68 -10.95 -25.00
C GLN A 492 -9.17 -10.90 -24.62
N LYS A 493 -10.04 -11.54 -25.38
CA LYS A 493 -11.48 -11.62 -25.09
C LYS A 493 -11.75 -12.40 -23.79
N GLU A 494 -11.04 -13.50 -23.56
CA GLU A 494 -11.22 -14.35 -22.38
C GLU A 494 -10.84 -13.65 -21.08
N TYR A 495 -9.79 -12.81 -21.10
CA TYR A 495 -9.24 -12.15 -19.91
C TYR A 495 -9.75 -10.72 -19.73
N ASN A 496 -10.37 -10.13 -20.74
CA ASN A 496 -10.89 -8.76 -20.71
C ASN A 496 -12.27 -8.75 -20.00
N GLY A 497 -12.27 -8.81 -18.68
CA GLY A 497 -13.46 -8.87 -17.85
C GLY A 497 -13.35 -8.08 -16.57
N LYS A 498 -14.46 -8.01 -15.81
CA LYS A 498 -14.44 -7.48 -14.46
C LYS A 498 -13.65 -8.41 -13.53
N ARG A 499 -13.05 -7.84 -12.48
CA ARG A 499 -12.40 -8.61 -11.41
C ARG A 499 -13.41 -9.57 -10.79
N ILE A 500 -13.00 -10.83 -10.60
CA ILE A 500 -13.78 -11.92 -10.01
C ILE A 500 -13.54 -11.97 -8.51
#